data_29b31541ba98c832adf7e1cfecfd9aff
#
_entry.id   29b31541ba98c832adf7e1cfecfd9aff
#
_cell.length_a   1.000
_cell.length_b   1.000
_cell.length_c   1.000
_cell.angle_alpha   90.00
_cell.angle_beta   90.00
_cell.angle_gamma   90.00
#
_symmetry.space_group_name_H-M   'P 1'
#
loop_
_entity.id
_entity.type
_entity.pdbx_description
1 polymer ?
#
loop_
_entity_poly.entity_id
_entity_poly.type
_entity_poly.pdbx_seq_one_letter_code
_entity_poly.pdbx_strand_id
1 'polypeptide(L)'
;MRLPACALFAAFFAVATGADASTGAKETSYGADSDTIDAKIAAACAAGGSRTVTLGKNPDREDGAWMITRAILLPDDFTLVLDGCRVELAPGTRDNIIRNAGVVGYMRVTPNRNIKVIGKGDAVLCGGRSNHYAPARSGDRNGWPAMGILFCAVTDYELAGFTMEETQCWGISQENGCANGWVHDIRFADSNKMRNQDGVDIRKGCHDILVENISGVCGDDVVALTALRRNTGTRGGGRASCQIGGNFPGPDDDVYNVTVRNIKARCSGGHGIVRLLVQDGIKMHHVTVSNVVDTTDVTKGEPRCQAAIRIGDVNYWSIRRNDLGEMHHVTVRDVASAGRVAVWIKGPLCDSSVTGIRCLAGGKKYDVTAPVARVDLDPR
;
A
#
# COMPACT_ATOMS: atom_id res chain seq x y z
N MET A 1 15.59 47.06 2.92
CA MET A 1 14.73 47.15 4.12
C MET A 1 14.12 45.79 4.29
N ARG A 2 14.65 44.95 5.19
CA ARG A 2 14.19 43.59 5.46
C ARG A 2 13.22 43.63 6.63
N LEU A 3 12.03 43.01 6.48
CA LEU A 3 11.09 42.78 7.58
C LEU A 3 11.17 41.32 8.01
N PRO A 4 11.03 41.00 9.30
CA PRO A 4 11.30 39.71 9.86
C PRO A 4 10.09 38.75 9.79
N ALA A 5 10.40 37.45 9.85
CA ALA A 5 9.46 36.35 9.86
C ALA A 5 8.57 36.39 11.13
N CYS A 6 7.27 36.27 10.93
CA CYS A 6 6.28 36.09 11.99
C CYS A 6 6.09 34.62 12.31
N ALA A 7 6.34 34.26 13.55
CA ALA A 7 5.99 32.97 14.12
C ALA A 7 4.44 32.86 14.25
N LEU A 8 3.86 31.78 13.75
CA LEU A 8 2.44 31.48 13.95
C LEU A 8 2.27 30.51 15.12
N PHE A 9 1.62 31.02 16.14
CA PHE A 9 1.16 30.24 17.31
C PHE A 9 0.05 29.26 16.91
N ALA A 10 0.17 28.01 17.36
CA ALA A 10 -0.89 27.03 17.31
C ALA A 10 -1.90 27.30 18.46
N ALA A 11 -3.16 27.52 18.11
CA ALA A 11 -4.25 27.59 19.07
C ALA A 11 -4.87 26.20 19.25
N PHE A 12 -4.81 25.70 20.46
CA PHE A 12 -5.53 24.49 20.90
C PHE A 12 -7.00 24.83 21.15
N PHE A 13 -7.91 24.10 20.51
CA PHE A 13 -9.30 24.03 20.93
C PHE A 13 -9.51 22.73 21.69
N ALA A 14 -9.73 22.84 23.00
CA ALA A 14 -10.19 21.74 23.84
C ALA A 14 -11.73 21.64 23.70
N VAL A 15 -12.21 20.49 23.23
CA VAL A 15 -13.63 20.13 23.32
C VAL A 15 -13.75 19.14 24.48
N ALA A 16 -14.43 19.56 25.52
CA ALA A 16 -14.79 18.71 26.65
C ALA A 16 -15.98 17.83 26.25
N THR A 17 -15.82 16.51 26.31
CA THR A 17 -16.93 15.55 26.28
C THR A 17 -16.99 14.82 27.62
N GLY A 18 -18.23 14.72 28.13
CA GLY A 18 -18.56 14.18 29.44
C GLY A 18 -18.08 12.74 29.64
N ALA A 19 -17.62 12.48 30.85
CA ALA A 19 -17.19 11.18 31.31
C ALA A 19 -18.39 10.33 31.72
N ASP A 20 -18.45 9.12 31.20
CA ASP A 20 -19.21 8.02 31.80
C ASP A 20 -18.20 7.13 32.57
N ALA A 21 -18.47 6.99 33.87
CA ALA A 21 -17.61 6.29 34.79
C ALA A 21 -17.95 4.80 34.80
N SER A 22 -17.06 3.95 34.32
CA SER A 22 -16.99 2.54 34.75
C SER A 22 -15.61 1.94 34.52
N THR A 23 -15.05 1.39 35.61
CA THR A 23 -13.93 0.44 35.79
C THR A 23 -12.51 0.99 35.58
N GLY A 24 -11.80 1.11 36.71
CA GLY A 24 -10.40 1.54 36.79
C GLY A 24 -9.40 0.54 36.20
N ALA A 25 -9.14 0.67 34.91
CA ALA A 25 -7.85 0.37 34.31
C ALA A 25 -7.18 1.74 34.11
N LYS A 26 -5.91 1.89 34.50
CA LYS A 26 -5.10 3.04 34.14
C LYS A 26 -5.15 3.19 32.63
N GLU A 27 -5.90 4.17 32.12
CA GLU A 27 -5.75 4.64 30.74
C GLU A 27 -4.32 5.20 30.62
N THR A 28 -3.40 4.34 30.19
CA THR A 28 -2.12 4.79 29.65
C THR A 28 -2.47 5.63 28.44
N SER A 29 -2.14 6.92 28.47
CA SER A 29 -2.41 7.78 27.32
C SER A 29 -1.58 7.28 26.14
N TYR A 30 -2.20 6.65 25.17
CA TYR A 30 -1.53 6.16 23.95
C TYR A 30 -0.72 7.25 23.22
N GLY A 31 -1.02 8.53 23.47
CA GLY A 31 -0.28 9.66 22.93
C GLY A 31 1.21 9.68 23.33
N ALA A 32 1.56 9.16 24.50
CA ALA A 32 2.92 9.14 24.99
C ALA A 32 3.87 8.30 24.12
N ASP A 33 3.38 7.18 23.56
CA ASP A 33 4.17 6.34 22.67
C ASP A 33 4.52 7.09 21.38
N SER A 34 3.56 7.80 20.80
CA SER A 34 3.80 8.65 19.62
C SER A 34 4.79 9.78 19.92
N ASP A 35 4.66 10.44 21.09
CA ASP A 35 5.55 11.52 21.49
C ASP A 35 6.98 11.00 21.68
N THR A 36 7.13 9.81 22.27
CA THR A 36 8.44 9.16 22.47
C THR A 36 9.11 8.84 21.13
N ILE A 37 8.36 8.29 20.17
CA ILE A 37 8.90 7.97 18.83
C ILE A 37 9.30 9.26 18.11
N ASP A 38 8.44 10.28 18.11
CA ASP A 38 8.73 11.57 17.49
C ASP A 38 9.98 12.23 18.10
N ALA A 39 10.14 12.17 19.44
CA ALA A 39 11.33 12.68 20.12
C ALA A 39 12.61 11.93 19.69
N LYS A 40 12.56 10.60 19.54
CA LYS A 40 13.69 9.80 19.04
C LYS A 40 14.06 10.20 17.60
N ILE A 41 13.08 10.39 16.73
CA ILE A 41 13.30 10.84 15.34
C ILE A 41 13.91 12.24 15.32
N ALA A 42 13.36 13.17 16.09
CA ALA A 42 13.88 14.54 16.20
C ALA A 42 15.33 14.58 16.70
N ALA A 43 15.65 13.79 17.73
CA ALA A 43 17.00 13.67 18.26
C ALA A 43 17.99 13.10 17.24
N ALA A 44 17.60 12.06 16.48
CA ALA A 44 18.43 11.49 15.43
C ALA A 44 18.67 12.50 14.28
N CYS A 45 17.68 13.32 13.95
CA CYS A 45 17.84 14.38 12.95
C CYS A 45 18.76 15.50 13.43
N ALA A 46 18.72 15.84 14.71
CA ALA A 46 19.55 16.91 15.31
C ALA A 46 21.00 16.49 15.51
N ALA A 47 21.29 15.22 15.75
CA ALA A 47 22.62 14.73 16.06
C ALA A 47 23.60 14.79 14.87
N GLY A 48 23.11 14.90 13.63
CA GLY A 48 23.93 14.80 12.42
C GLY A 48 24.46 13.36 12.21
N GLY A 49 24.94 13.07 10.99
CA GLY A 49 25.42 11.72 10.66
C GLY A 49 24.29 10.78 10.22
N SER A 50 24.37 9.49 10.59
CA SER A 50 23.35 8.49 10.23
C SER A 50 22.05 8.74 10.99
N ARG A 51 21.01 9.08 10.26
CA ARG A 51 19.66 9.32 10.82
C ARG A 51 18.93 7.97 11.00
N THR A 52 19.36 7.20 11.97
CA THR A 52 18.79 5.89 12.26
C THR A 52 18.15 5.87 13.64
N VAL A 53 16.91 5.40 13.71
CA VAL A 53 16.21 5.08 14.94
C VAL A 53 15.88 3.60 14.95
N THR A 54 16.25 2.91 16.03
CA THR A 54 15.84 1.52 16.29
C THR A 54 14.75 1.52 17.36
N LEU A 55 13.61 0.96 17.03
CA LEU A 55 12.54 0.65 17.98
C LEU A 55 12.61 -0.83 18.33
N GLY A 56 13.02 -1.13 19.55
CA GLY A 56 12.83 -2.44 20.18
C GLY A 56 11.45 -2.51 20.84
N LYS A 57 11.24 -3.50 21.70
CA LYS A 57 10.02 -3.57 22.52
C LYS A 57 9.86 -2.31 23.36
N ASN A 58 8.63 -1.82 23.48
CA ASN A 58 8.32 -0.68 24.34
C ASN A 58 8.51 -1.07 25.83
N PRO A 59 9.47 -0.46 26.53
CA PRO A 59 9.76 -0.84 27.91
C PRO A 59 8.67 -0.42 28.91
N ASP A 60 7.84 0.54 28.53
CA ASP A 60 6.80 1.12 29.39
C ASP A 60 5.47 0.35 29.30
N ARG A 61 5.44 -0.73 28.51
CA ARG A 61 4.24 -1.56 28.33
C ARG A 61 4.54 -3.04 28.53
N GLU A 62 3.64 -3.70 29.23
CA GLU A 62 3.76 -5.14 29.54
C GLU A 62 3.79 -6.00 28.26
N ASP A 63 2.98 -5.64 27.24
CA ASP A 63 2.94 -6.31 25.96
C ASP A 63 4.09 -5.93 25.01
N GLY A 64 4.90 -4.95 25.40
CA GLY A 64 6.02 -4.43 24.62
C GLY A 64 5.62 -3.73 23.32
N ALA A 65 4.34 -3.44 23.09
CA ALA A 65 3.87 -2.80 21.89
C ALA A 65 3.96 -1.27 21.97
N TRP A 66 4.19 -0.63 20.83
CA TRP A 66 4.06 0.81 20.64
C TRP A 66 2.66 1.11 20.14
N MET A 67 1.80 1.70 20.97
CA MET A 67 0.44 2.09 20.61
C MET A 67 0.42 3.54 20.16
N ILE A 68 0.36 3.77 18.86
CA ILE A 68 0.46 5.12 18.29
C ILE A 68 -0.90 5.73 17.95
N THR A 69 -1.03 7.03 18.16
CA THR A 69 -2.24 7.82 17.88
C THR A 69 -2.15 8.69 16.64
N ARG A 70 -1.02 8.66 15.96
CA ARG A 70 -0.73 9.32 14.70
C ARG A 70 0.41 8.62 13.97
N ALA A 71 0.54 8.89 12.69
CA ALA A 71 1.58 8.29 11.86
C ALA A 71 2.98 8.68 12.31
N ILE A 72 3.91 7.71 12.22
CA ILE A 72 5.35 7.97 12.31
C ILE A 72 5.78 8.67 11.01
N LEU A 73 6.34 9.88 11.14
CA LEU A 73 6.75 10.69 10.00
C LEU A 73 8.25 10.51 9.73
N LEU A 74 8.60 9.99 8.54
CA LEU A 74 9.98 9.73 8.16
C LEU A 74 10.52 10.86 7.26
N PRO A 75 11.55 11.60 7.69
CA PRO A 75 12.20 12.62 6.88
C PRO A 75 13.19 12.02 5.87
N ASP A 76 13.84 12.87 5.08
CA ASP A 76 14.91 12.48 4.15
C ASP A 76 16.09 11.81 4.86
N ASP A 77 16.75 10.91 4.14
CA ASP A 77 17.99 10.26 4.58
C ASP A 77 17.82 9.55 5.94
N PHE A 78 16.72 8.83 6.11
CA PHE A 78 16.31 8.25 7.39
C PHE A 78 16.09 6.74 7.33
N THR A 79 16.55 6.04 8.37
CA THR A 79 16.30 4.62 8.55
C THR A 79 15.55 4.36 9.87
N LEU A 80 14.36 3.78 9.76
CA LEU A 80 13.63 3.24 10.89
C LEU A 80 13.86 1.72 10.95
N VAL A 81 14.46 1.25 12.04
CA VAL A 81 14.63 -0.18 12.30
C VAL A 81 13.59 -0.61 13.33
N LEU A 82 12.82 -1.63 13.01
CA LEU A 82 11.85 -2.28 13.90
C LEU A 82 12.50 -3.59 14.39
N ASP A 83 13.01 -3.61 15.61
CA ASP A 83 13.78 -4.75 16.15
C ASP A 83 12.93 -5.59 17.11
N GLY A 84 12.25 -6.60 16.55
CA GLY A 84 11.37 -7.50 17.30
C GLY A 84 10.23 -6.79 18.01
N CYS A 85 9.79 -5.64 17.51
CA CYS A 85 8.76 -4.84 18.14
C CYS A 85 7.44 -4.85 17.34
N ARG A 86 6.36 -4.52 18.03
CA ARG A 86 5.05 -4.28 17.47
C ARG A 86 4.73 -2.79 17.52
N VAL A 87 4.33 -2.21 16.39
CA VAL A 87 3.77 -0.86 16.31
C VAL A 87 2.33 -0.99 15.85
N GLU A 88 1.38 -0.50 16.66
CA GLU A 88 -0.05 -0.64 16.40
C GLU A 88 -0.77 0.70 16.52
N LEU A 89 -1.70 0.96 15.61
CA LEU A 89 -2.60 2.10 15.73
C LEU A 89 -3.55 1.88 16.92
N ALA A 90 -3.54 2.82 17.85
CA ALA A 90 -4.41 2.79 19.02
C ALA A 90 -5.89 2.78 18.63
N PRO A 91 -6.78 2.24 19.47
CA PRO A 91 -8.21 2.25 19.22
C PRO A 91 -8.73 3.65 18.88
N GLY A 92 -9.51 3.75 17.80
CA GLY A 92 -10.05 5.02 17.32
C GLY A 92 -9.11 5.85 16.43
N THR A 93 -7.85 5.46 16.30
CA THR A 93 -6.89 6.18 15.44
C THR A 93 -7.20 5.97 13.95
N ARG A 94 -7.28 7.07 13.21
CA ARG A 94 -7.52 7.11 11.77
C ARG A 94 -6.35 7.82 11.09
N ASP A 95 -5.26 7.10 10.94
CA ASP A 95 -4.04 7.60 10.29
C ASP A 95 -3.28 6.43 9.65
N ASN A 96 -2.20 6.73 8.96
CA ASN A 96 -1.22 5.73 8.55
C ASN A 96 -0.44 5.22 9.78
N ILE A 97 0.19 4.05 9.69
CA ILE A 97 1.18 3.67 10.68
C ILE A 97 2.47 4.47 10.42
N ILE A 98 2.88 4.55 9.17
CA ILE A 98 4.08 5.28 8.73
C ILE A 98 3.74 6.08 7.46
N ARG A 99 4.30 7.29 7.33
CA ARG A 99 4.35 8.00 6.06
C ARG A 99 5.60 8.88 5.94
N ASN A 100 5.95 9.26 4.73
CA ASN A 100 7.03 10.22 4.54
C ASN A 100 6.62 11.63 5.04
N ALA A 101 7.57 12.35 5.66
CA ALA A 101 7.30 13.62 6.32
C ALA A 101 6.86 14.74 5.37
N GLY A 102 7.17 14.63 4.09
CA GLY A 102 6.72 15.56 3.06
C GLY A 102 5.22 15.55 2.80
N VAL A 103 4.49 14.55 3.29
CA VAL A 103 3.03 14.48 3.18
C VAL A 103 2.37 15.22 4.35
N VAL A 104 2.08 16.49 4.17
CA VAL A 104 1.56 17.38 5.23
C VAL A 104 0.07 17.73 5.08
N GLY A 105 -0.60 17.23 4.09
CA GLY A 105 -2.03 17.44 3.86
C GLY A 105 -2.49 16.75 2.59
N TYR A 106 -3.79 16.56 2.42
CA TYR A 106 -4.39 15.82 1.31
C TYR A 106 -3.87 16.23 -0.08
N MET A 107 -3.51 17.50 -0.25
CA MET A 107 -3.05 18.07 -1.50
C MET A 107 -1.65 18.70 -1.39
N ARG A 108 -0.93 18.47 -0.30
CA ARG A 108 0.39 19.06 -0.07
C ARG A 108 1.40 17.97 0.17
N VAL A 109 2.21 17.74 -0.84
CA VAL A 109 3.31 16.78 -0.79
C VAL A 109 4.59 17.50 -1.21
N THR A 110 5.61 17.36 -0.39
CA THR A 110 7.00 17.67 -0.74
C THR A 110 7.72 16.36 -0.96
N PRO A 111 8.43 16.17 -2.07
CA PRO A 111 9.18 14.95 -2.31
C PRO A 111 10.16 14.65 -1.19
N ASN A 112 10.35 13.40 -0.89
CA ASN A 112 11.38 12.90 0.03
C ASN A 112 12.29 11.89 -0.68
N ARG A 113 13.40 11.56 -0.04
CA ARG A 113 14.37 10.62 -0.59
C ARG A 113 15.07 9.80 0.48
N ASN A 114 15.61 8.65 0.07
CA ASN A 114 16.50 7.80 0.86
C ASN A 114 15.87 7.46 2.23
N ILE A 115 14.70 6.79 2.18
CA ILE A 115 13.97 6.39 3.38
C ILE A 115 13.93 4.87 3.46
N LYS A 116 14.26 4.33 4.64
CA LYS A 116 14.22 2.89 4.88
C LYS A 116 13.36 2.54 6.09
N VAL A 117 12.58 1.47 5.97
CA VAL A 117 11.86 0.82 7.07
C VAL A 117 12.25 -0.65 7.08
N ILE A 118 13.03 -1.05 8.06
CA ILE A 118 13.65 -2.37 8.12
C ILE A 118 13.20 -3.11 9.38
N GLY A 119 12.42 -4.14 9.21
CA GLY A 119 12.05 -5.07 10.27
C GLY A 119 13.14 -6.11 10.52
N LYS A 120 13.36 -6.46 11.76
CA LYS A 120 14.22 -7.55 12.21
C LYS A 120 13.46 -8.41 13.22
N GLY A 121 13.75 -9.70 13.22
CA GLY A 121 13.02 -10.62 14.10
C GLY A 121 11.51 -10.60 13.81
N ASP A 122 10.70 -10.63 14.86
CA ASP A 122 9.25 -10.65 14.77
C ASP A 122 8.66 -9.22 14.72
N ALA A 123 9.19 -8.36 13.87
CA ALA A 123 8.70 -7.00 13.69
C ALA A 123 7.29 -7.00 13.09
N VAL A 124 6.37 -6.22 13.69
CA VAL A 124 4.96 -6.13 13.26
C VAL A 124 4.52 -4.67 13.15
N LEU A 125 3.89 -4.35 12.03
CA LEU A 125 3.11 -3.13 11.83
C LEU A 125 1.62 -3.50 11.77
N CYS A 126 0.80 -2.94 12.66
CA CYS A 126 -0.61 -3.29 12.77
C CYS A 126 -1.52 -2.07 12.62
N GLY A 127 -2.52 -2.16 11.74
CA GLY A 127 -3.52 -1.11 11.53
C GLY A 127 -4.55 -0.96 12.67
N GLY A 128 -4.43 -1.79 13.72
CA GLY A 128 -5.29 -1.76 14.88
C GLY A 128 -6.47 -2.73 14.77
N ARG A 129 -6.47 -3.77 15.56
CA ARG A 129 -7.48 -4.85 15.54
C ARG A 129 -8.91 -4.40 15.82
N SER A 130 -9.07 -3.29 16.50
CA SER A 130 -10.37 -2.66 16.79
C SER A 130 -10.74 -1.55 15.82
N ASN A 131 -9.83 -1.16 14.94
CA ASN A 131 -10.05 -0.07 13.98
C ASN A 131 -10.68 -0.64 12.70
N HIS A 132 -11.91 -0.25 12.41
CA HIS A 132 -12.66 -0.72 11.25
C HIS A 132 -13.23 0.47 10.46
N TYR A 133 -12.34 1.29 9.92
CA TYR A 133 -12.72 2.46 9.16
C TYR A 133 -12.59 2.21 7.66
N ALA A 134 -13.70 2.09 6.96
CA ALA A 134 -13.70 2.06 5.52
C ALA A 134 -13.32 3.45 4.95
N PRO A 135 -12.14 3.66 4.40
CA PRO A 135 -11.66 4.98 3.98
C PRO A 135 -12.58 5.65 2.97
N ALA A 136 -13.15 4.84 2.07
CA ALA A 136 -13.99 5.32 0.99
C ALA A 136 -15.43 5.70 1.41
N ARG A 137 -15.88 5.34 2.61
CA ARG A 137 -17.27 5.47 3.04
C ARG A 137 -17.47 6.24 4.34
N SER A 138 -16.42 6.61 5.01
CA SER A 138 -16.48 7.21 6.34
C SER A 138 -17.05 8.63 6.36
N GLY A 139 -17.35 9.23 5.23
CA GLY A 139 -17.77 10.63 5.17
C GLY A 139 -16.69 11.61 5.61
N ASP A 140 -15.54 11.10 5.98
CA ASP A 140 -14.39 11.91 6.38
C ASP A 140 -13.77 12.56 5.14
N ARG A 141 -14.19 13.78 4.90
CA ARG A 141 -13.72 14.57 3.75
C ARG A 141 -12.29 15.06 3.92
N ASN A 142 -11.75 14.98 5.12
CA ASN A 142 -10.40 15.38 5.47
C ASN A 142 -9.50 14.20 5.82
N GLY A 143 -10.07 12.98 5.82
CA GLY A 143 -9.36 11.78 6.23
C GLY A 143 -8.20 11.44 5.33
N TRP A 144 -7.09 11.22 5.94
CA TRP A 144 -6.03 10.44 5.35
C TRP A 144 -6.58 9.04 5.14
N PRO A 145 -6.43 8.46 3.96
CA PRO A 145 -6.70 7.05 3.84
C PRO A 145 -5.83 6.32 4.85
N ALA A 146 -6.44 5.47 5.65
CA ALA A 146 -5.74 4.74 6.71
C ALA A 146 -4.95 3.55 6.14
N MET A 147 -4.02 3.82 5.26
CA MET A 147 -3.06 2.85 4.74
C MET A 147 -2.03 2.51 5.81
N GLY A 148 -1.47 1.30 5.78
CA GLY A 148 -0.40 0.94 6.69
C GLY A 148 0.82 1.85 6.51
N ILE A 149 1.48 1.77 5.37
CA ILE A 149 2.56 2.68 4.97
C ILE A 149 2.10 3.50 3.78
N LEU A 150 2.26 4.81 3.85
CA LEU A 150 2.03 5.71 2.73
C LEU A 150 3.33 6.42 2.35
N PHE A 151 3.85 6.12 1.18
CA PHE A 151 4.90 6.90 0.54
C PHE A 151 4.32 7.65 -0.66
N CYS A 152 4.58 8.94 -0.72
CA CYS A 152 4.12 9.80 -1.80
C CYS A 152 5.27 10.69 -2.28
N ALA A 153 5.65 10.56 -3.54
CA ALA A 153 6.81 11.23 -4.15
C ALA A 153 8.12 10.94 -3.38
N VAL A 154 8.40 9.68 -3.09
CA VAL A 154 9.64 9.24 -2.42
C VAL A 154 10.55 8.56 -3.45
N THR A 155 11.82 8.94 -3.48
CA THR A 155 12.84 8.27 -4.27
C THR A 155 13.86 7.57 -3.38
N ASP A 156 14.44 6.47 -3.88
CA ASP A 156 15.49 5.72 -3.19
C ASP A 156 15.02 5.20 -1.82
N TYR A 157 14.10 4.24 -1.80
CA TYR A 157 13.54 3.71 -0.57
C TYR A 157 13.57 2.19 -0.48
N GLU A 158 13.55 1.70 0.76
CA GLU A 158 13.53 0.28 1.08
C GLU A 158 12.52 -0.01 2.20
N LEU A 159 11.62 -0.96 1.95
CA LEU A 159 10.64 -1.44 2.93
C LEU A 159 10.79 -2.95 3.05
N ALA A 160 11.19 -3.46 4.20
CA ALA A 160 11.55 -4.87 4.32
C ALA A 160 11.41 -5.48 5.71
N GLY A 161 11.22 -6.81 5.74
CA GLY A 161 11.50 -7.64 6.90
C GLY A 161 10.45 -7.60 8.02
N PHE A 162 9.22 -7.17 7.77
CA PHE A 162 8.18 -7.10 8.80
C PHE A 162 6.90 -7.83 8.39
N THR A 163 6.08 -8.14 9.39
CA THR A 163 4.69 -8.54 9.17
C THR A 163 3.78 -7.32 9.23
N MET A 164 2.85 -7.20 8.29
CA MET A 164 1.79 -6.20 8.30
C MET A 164 0.45 -6.87 8.60
N GLU A 165 -0.27 -6.35 9.58
CA GLU A 165 -1.50 -6.93 10.08
C GLU A 165 -2.64 -5.92 10.12
N GLU A 166 -3.87 -6.40 9.85
CA GLU A 166 -5.12 -5.69 10.08
C GLU A 166 -5.11 -4.25 9.58
N THR A 167 -4.64 -4.06 8.36
CA THR A 167 -4.64 -2.74 7.75
C THR A 167 -6.06 -2.22 7.57
N GLN A 168 -6.24 -0.91 7.71
CA GLN A 168 -7.59 -0.30 7.57
C GLN A 168 -7.94 -0.02 6.11
N CYS A 169 -6.98 -0.14 5.22
CA CYS A 169 -7.06 -0.02 3.78
C CYS A 169 -5.86 -0.77 3.19
N TRP A 170 -5.22 -0.26 2.16
CA TRP A 170 -4.02 -0.83 1.57
C TRP A 170 -2.87 -0.91 2.58
N GLY A 171 -2.14 -2.01 2.56
CA GLY A 171 -1.01 -2.22 3.45
C GLY A 171 0.11 -1.23 3.19
N ILE A 172 0.64 -1.22 1.98
CA ILE A 172 1.70 -0.31 1.53
C ILE A 172 1.20 0.40 0.28
N SER A 173 1.15 1.71 0.30
CA SER A 173 0.80 2.51 -0.88
C SER A 173 1.95 3.41 -1.29
N GLN A 174 2.36 3.28 -2.53
CA GLN A 174 3.38 4.07 -3.19
C GLN A 174 2.69 4.98 -4.21
N GLU A 175 2.75 6.27 -4.01
CA GLU A 175 1.92 7.25 -4.73
C GLU A 175 2.74 8.33 -5.41
N ASN A 176 2.21 8.88 -6.49
CA ASN A 176 2.65 10.14 -7.10
C ASN A 176 4.15 10.21 -7.41
N GLY A 177 4.64 9.25 -8.20
CA GLY A 177 6.02 9.28 -8.68
C GLY A 177 7.04 8.75 -7.68
N CYS A 178 6.67 7.82 -6.79
CA CYS A 178 7.69 7.06 -6.06
C CYS A 178 8.57 6.29 -7.04
N ALA A 179 9.89 6.30 -6.81
CA ALA A 179 10.85 5.68 -7.70
C ALA A 179 12.07 5.09 -6.98
N ASN A 180 12.80 4.19 -7.66
CA ASN A 180 13.95 3.47 -7.13
C ASN A 180 13.61 2.77 -5.80
N GLY A 181 12.48 2.06 -5.78
CA GLY A 181 11.94 1.42 -4.60
C GLY A 181 12.26 -0.06 -4.51
N TRP A 182 12.56 -0.54 -3.31
CA TRP A 182 12.69 -1.95 -3.02
C TRP A 182 11.78 -2.34 -1.85
N VAL A 183 10.79 -3.21 -2.14
CA VAL A 183 9.78 -3.69 -1.18
C VAL A 183 9.92 -5.22 -1.11
N HIS A 184 10.37 -5.76 0.03
CA HIS A 184 10.72 -7.18 0.07
C HIS A 184 10.61 -7.82 1.45
N ASP A 185 10.56 -9.16 1.45
CA ASP A 185 10.54 -9.98 2.65
C ASP A 185 9.42 -9.57 3.64
N ILE A 186 8.23 -9.29 3.11
CA ILE A 186 7.08 -8.83 3.87
C ILE A 186 6.01 -9.92 3.90
N ARG A 187 5.42 -10.10 5.08
CA ARG A 187 4.29 -10.99 5.28
C ARG A 187 3.04 -10.18 5.60
N PHE A 188 1.96 -10.42 4.89
CA PHE A 188 0.63 -9.87 5.22
C PHE A 188 -0.19 -10.87 6.04
N ALA A 189 -0.96 -10.37 7.00
CA ALA A 189 -1.82 -11.15 7.87
C ALA A 189 -3.15 -10.43 8.15
N ASP A 190 -3.88 -10.12 7.08
CA ASP A 190 -5.16 -9.43 7.16
C ASP A 190 -6.32 -10.41 7.34
N SER A 191 -7.31 -10.01 8.14
CA SER A 191 -8.48 -10.85 8.46
C SER A 191 -9.62 -10.71 7.44
N ASN A 192 -9.51 -9.83 6.46
CA ASN A 192 -10.58 -9.44 5.53
C ASN A 192 -11.83 -8.85 6.21
N LYS A 193 -11.66 -8.24 7.37
CA LYS A 193 -12.73 -7.49 8.05
C LYS A 193 -12.96 -6.12 7.43
N MET A 194 -11.92 -5.61 6.79
CA MET A 194 -11.95 -4.32 6.08
C MET A 194 -11.96 -4.54 4.58
N ARG A 195 -12.58 -3.62 3.85
CA ARG A 195 -12.47 -3.58 2.39
C ARG A 195 -11.14 -2.98 1.98
N ASN A 196 -10.65 -3.39 0.82
CA ASN A 196 -9.42 -2.88 0.26
C ASN A 196 -8.21 -3.12 1.20
N GLN A 197 -8.13 -4.28 1.83
CA GLN A 197 -6.92 -4.74 2.51
C GLN A 197 -5.97 -5.37 1.47
N ASP A 198 -5.52 -4.54 0.53
CA ASP A 198 -4.50 -4.90 -0.44
C ASP A 198 -3.14 -5.00 0.28
N GLY A 199 -2.20 -5.73 -0.28
CA GLY A 199 -0.85 -5.80 0.26
C GLY A 199 0.00 -4.61 -0.17
N VAL A 200 0.52 -4.63 -1.40
CA VAL A 200 1.42 -3.61 -1.94
C VAL A 200 0.77 -2.93 -3.14
N ASP A 201 0.56 -1.63 -3.05
CA ASP A 201 0.03 -0.80 -4.12
C ASP A 201 1.11 0.08 -4.73
N ILE A 202 1.20 0.06 -6.05
CA ILE A 202 2.03 0.92 -6.88
C ILE A 202 1.10 1.77 -7.73
N ARG A 203 1.19 3.08 -7.55
CA ARG A 203 0.19 3.99 -8.08
C ARG A 203 0.78 4.91 -9.16
N LYS A 204 -0.01 5.90 -9.54
CA LYS A 204 0.26 6.87 -10.60
C LYS A 204 1.69 7.46 -10.55
N GLY A 205 2.40 7.42 -11.68
CA GLY A 205 3.74 7.97 -11.84
C GLY A 205 4.88 7.18 -11.19
N CYS A 206 4.56 6.05 -10.54
CA CYS A 206 5.59 5.26 -9.86
C CYS A 206 6.36 4.38 -10.85
N HIS A 207 7.68 4.30 -10.69
CA HIS A 207 8.55 3.57 -11.60
C HIS A 207 9.85 3.08 -10.94
N ASP A 208 10.57 2.20 -11.64
CA ASP A 208 11.84 1.62 -11.17
C ASP A 208 11.70 0.97 -9.78
N ILE A 209 10.71 0.08 -9.63
CA ILE A 209 10.37 -0.56 -8.36
C ILE A 209 10.51 -2.07 -8.44
N LEU A 210 11.15 -2.65 -7.44
CA LEU A 210 11.20 -4.08 -7.20
C LEU A 210 10.33 -4.44 -5.99
N VAL A 211 9.36 -5.36 -6.23
CA VAL A 211 8.57 -6.00 -5.16
C VAL A 211 8.87 -7.48 -5.19
N GLU A 212 9.38 -8.02 -4.09
CA GLU A 212 9.72 -9.45 -4.05
C GLU A 212 9.55 -10.09 -2.68
N ASN A 213 9.45 -11.43 -2.68
CA ASN A 213 9.33 -12.22 -1.45
C ASN A 213 8.15 -11.79 -0.57
N ILE A 214 6.99 -11.56 -1.19
CA ILE A 214 5.76 -11.22 -0.47
C ILE A 214 4.97 -12.49 -0.16
N SER A 215 4.50 -12.59 1.07
CA SER A 215 3.80 -13.79 1.53
C SER A 215 2.57 -13.48 2.40
N GLY A 216 1.75 -14.50 2.67
CA GLY A 216 0.68 -14.43 3.65
C GLY A 216 -0.70 -14.26 3.06
N VAL A 217 -1.52 -13.43 3.70
CA VAL A 217 -2.95 -13.28 3.38
C VAL A 217 -3.31 -11.80 3.31
N CYS A 218 -3.87 -11.38 2.18
CA CYS A 218 -4.49 -10.07 2.02
C CYS A 218 -6.01 -10.20 1.91
N GLY A 219 -6.73 -9.15 2.27
CA GLY A 219 -8.18 -9.09 2.11
C GLY A 219 -8.62 -8.73 0.70
N ASP A 220 -7.78 -8.03 -0.06
CA ASP A 220 -7.97 -7.68 -1.46
C ASP A 220 -6.75 -8.11 -2.29
N ASP A 221 -6.34 -7.40 -3.34
CA ASP A 221 -5.21 -7.76 -4.20
C ASP A 221 -3.88 -7.79 -3.40
N VAL A 222 -3.04 -8.82 -3.60
CA VAL A 222 -1.77 -8.91 -2.85
C VAL A 222 -0.75 -7.90 -3.35
N VAL A 223 -0.68 -7.71 -4.67
CA VAL A 223 0.10 -6.64 -5.29
C VAL A 223 -0.76 -5.98 -6.37
N ALA A 224 -0.97 -4.68 -6.28
CA ALA A 224 -1.75 -3.93 -7.25
C ALA A 224 -0.95 -2.79 -7.87
N LEU A 225 -0.72 -2.85 -9.18
CA LEU A 225 -0.25 -1.73 -9.97
C LEU A 225 -1.49 -1.05 -10.55
N THR A 226 -1.89 0.09 -9.97
CA THR A 226 -3.16 0.74 -10.36
C THR A 226 -2.97 2.24 -10.53
N ALA A 227 -3.13 2.73 -11.75
CA ALA A 227 -3.04 4.15 -12.04
C ALA A 227 -4.23 4.63 -12.87
N LEU A 228 -4.97 5.59 -12.32
CA LEU A 228 -6.19 6.16 -12.90
C LEU A 228 -6.15 7.68 -12.76
N ARG A 229 -6.58 8.39 -13.78
CA ARG A 229 -6.93 9.81 -13.67
C ARG A 229 -8.36 9.93 -13.19
N ARG A 230 -8.57 9.91 -11.91
CA ARG A 230 -9.91 10.10 -11.38
C ARG A 230 -10.37 11.51 -11.64
N ASN A 231 -11.45 11.62 -12.38
CA ASN A 231 -12.21 12.85 -12.39
C ASN A 231 -13.02 12.92 -11.09
N THR A 232 -12.62 13.82 -10.22
CA THR A 232 -13.26 14.08 -8.94
C THR A 232 -14.71 14.56 -9.04
N GLY A 233 -15.22 14.78 -10.25
CA GLY A 233 -16.54 15.36 -10.48
C GLY A 233 -17.66 14.40 -10.87
N THR A 234 -17.40 13.17 -11.27
CA THR A 234 -18.40 12.41 -12.04
C THR A 234 -19.14 11.30 -11.30
N ARG A 235 -18.73 10.86 -10.13
CA ARG A 235 -19.51 9.91 -9.33
C ARG A 235 -19.52 10.31 -7.87
N GLY A 236 -20.55 11.06 -7.47
CA GLY A 236 -20.82 11.32 -6.07
C GLY A 236 -19.91 12.33 -5.39
N GLY A 237 -19.33 13.28 -6.12
CA GLY A 237 -18.43 14.30 -5.54
C GLY A 237 -17.18 13.69 -4.94
N GLY A 238 -16.87 12.47 -5.32
CA GLY A 238 -15.82 11.67 -4.74
C GLY A 238 -14.46 12.21 -5.07
N ARG A 239 -13.82 12.79 -4.09
CA ARG A 239 -12.38 12.83 -4.04
C ARG A 239 -11.90 11.40 -4.22
N ALA A 240 -10.83 11.21 -4.94
CA ALA A 240 -10.18 9.92 -5.02
C ALA A 240 -9.82 9.50 -3.60
N SER A 241 -10.60 8.63 -3.02
CA SER A 241 -10.62 8.36 -1.58
C SER A 241 -9.31 7.80 -1.05
N CYS A 242 -8.46 7.31 -1.93
CA CYS A 242 -7.25 6.60 -1.54
C CYS A 242 -6.04 7.02 -2.39
N GLN A 243 -6.03 8.18 -3.00
CA GLN A 243 -4.90 8.66 -3.78
C GLN A 243 -4.50 10.04 -3.29
N ILE A 244 -3.61 10.08 -2.34
CA ILE A 244 -2.93 11.32 -1.98
C ILE A 244 -2.04 11.67 -3.17
N GLY A 245 -2.07 12.93 -3.56
CA GLY A 245 -1.34 13.34 -4.75
C GLY A 245 -1.93 12.86 -6.07
N GLY A 246 -3.03 12.12 -6.11
CA GLY A 246 -3.67 11.70 -7.36
C GLY A 246 -4.09 12.82 -8.29
N ASN A 247 -4.20 14.04 -7.77
CA ASN A 247 -4.48 15.26 -8.51
C ASN A 247 -3.30 16.25 -8.53
N PHE A 248 -2.13 15.86 -8.02
CA PHE A 248 -0.95 16.68 -8.21
C PHE A 248 -0.55 16.64 -9.68
N PRO A 249 -0.20 17.79 -10.27
CA PRO A 249 0.50 17.79 -11.55
C PRO A 249 1.85 17.12 -11.32
N GLY A 250 1.90 15.82 -11.60
CA GLY A 250 3.16 15.10 -11.68
C GLY A 250 3.72 15.21 -13.09
N PRO A 251 5.04 15.05 -13.25
CA PRO A 251 5.67 15.13 -14.56
C PRO A 251 5.23 13.96 -15.47
N ASP A 252 4.89 12.82 -14.90
CA ASP A 252 4.45 11.63 -15.63
C ASP A 252 3.45 10.84 -14.77
N ASP A 253 2.39 10.38 -15.39
CA ASP A 253 1.38 9.56 -14.75
C ASP A 253 1.61 8.05 -15.01
N ASP A 254 2.51 7.71 -15.93
CA ASP A 254 2.75 6.34 -16.36
C ASP A 254 3.40 5.50 -15.25
N VAL A 255 3.13 4.19 -15.29
CA VAL A 255 3.75 3.20 -14.38
C VAL A 255 4.65 2.30 -15.21
N TYR A 256 5.94 2.27 -14.89
CA TYR A 256 6.89 1.54 -15.71
C TYR A 256 8.10 1.01 -14.93
N ASN A 257 8.85 0.08 -15.56
CA ASN A 257 10.03 -0.56 -14.98
C ASN A 257 9.74 -1.17 -13.59
N VAL A 258 8.64 -1.90 -13.48
CA VAL A 258 8.25 -2.55 -12.23
C VAL A 258 8.47 -4.06 -12.34
N THR A 259 9.14 -4.62 -11.37
CA THR A 259 9.31 -6.06 -11.23
C THR A 259 8.60 -6.54 -9.96
N VAL A 260 7.70 -7.52 -10.14
CA VAL A 260 7.01 -8.23 -9.06
C VAL A 260 7.40 -9.70 -9.16
N ARG A 261 8.05 -10.24 -8.12
CA ARG A 261 8.49 -11.64 -8.17
C ARG A 261 8.47 -12.34 -6.80
N ASN A 262 8.44 -13.67 -6.84
CA ASN A 262 8.46 -14.50 -5.64
C ASN A 262 7.29 -14.17 -4.70
N ILE A 263 6.07 -14.17 -5.23
CA ILE A 263 4.86 -13.92 -4.45
C ILE A 263 4.26 -15.27 -4.04
N LYS A 264 4.14 -15.51 -2.75
CA LYS A 264 3.54 -16.74 -2.20
C LYS A 264 2.45 -16.37 -1.19
N ALA A 265 1.27 -16.07 -1.68
CA ALA A 265 0.20 -15.49 -0.89
C ALA A 265 -1.18 -15.89 -1.39
N ARG A 266 -2.21 -15.54 -0.64
CA ARG A 266 -3.60 -15.67 -1.07
C ARG A 266 -4.40 -14.40 -0.81
N CYS A 267 -5.46 -14.23 -1.57
CA CYS A 267 -6.46 -13.19 -1.39
C CYS A 267 -7.71 -13.77 -0.74
N SER A 268 -7.97 -13.43 0.51
CA SER A 268 -9.14 -13.94 1.26
C SER A 268 -10.46 -13.29 0.85
N GLY A 269 -10.43 -12.13 0.21
CA GLY A 269 -11.61 -11.44 -0.33
C GLY A 269 -12.03 -11.89 -1.73
N GLY A 270 -11.25 -12.79 -2.36
CA GLY A 270 -11.59 -13.37 -3.66
C GLY A 270 -11.25 -12.46 -4.85
N HIS A 271 -10.41 -11.44 -4.70
CA HIS A 271 -9.98 -10.52 -5.78
C HIS A 271 -8.85 -11.12 -6.61
N GLY A 272 -7.61 -10.77 -6.42
CA GLY A 272 -6.46 -11.28 -7.18
C GLY A 272 -5.17 -11.40 -6.38
N ILE A 273 -4.16 -12.06 -6.95
CA ILE A 273 -2.81 -12.03 -6.38
C ILE A 273 -2.05 -10.83 -6.95
N VAL A 274 -2.04 -10.68 -8.27
CA VAL A 274 -1.44 -9.50 -8.90
C VAL A 274 -2.45 -8.84 -9.84
N ARG A 275 -2.64 -7.55 -9.67
CA ARG A 275 -3.49 -6.72 -10.50
C ARG A 275 -2.70 -5.67 -11.26
N LEU A 276 -2.87 -5.59 -12.56
CA LEU A 276 -2.30 -4.56 -13.43
C LEU A 276 -3.44 -3.76 -14.04
N LEU A 277 -3.60 -2.49 -13.65
CA LEU A 277 -4.74 -1.68 -14.08
C LEU A 277 -4.33 -0.24 -14.34
N VAL A 278 -4.37 0.17 -15.59
CA VAL A 278 -4.29 1.58 -15.98
C VAL A 278 -5.44 1.94 -16.87
N GLN A 279 -5.91 3.18 -16.79
CA GLN A 279 -6.96 3.73 -17.63
C GLN A 279 -6.75 5.24 -17.81
N ASP A 280 -7.63 5.91 -18.51
CA ASP A 280 -7.63 7.37 -18.68
C ASP A 280 -6.41 7.94 -19.44
N GLY A 281 -5.78 7.14 -20.30
CA GLY A 281 -4.61 7.53 -21.07
C GLY A 281 -3.28 7.39 -20.35
N ILE A 282 -3.29 6.86 -19.14
CA ILE A 282 -2.06 6.46 -18.45
C ILE A 282 -1.54 5.18 -19.09
N LYS A 283 -0.23 5.08 -19.26
CA LYS A 283 0.42 3.89 -19.77
C LYS A 283 1.00 3.04 -18.65
N MET A 284 1.07 1.75 -18.92
CA MET A 284 1.83 0.80 -18.11
C MET A 284 2.71 -0.02 -19.02
N HIS A 285 4.02 0.01 -18.76
CA HIS A 285 4.96 -0.71 -19.63
C HIS A 285 6.21 -1.18 -18.91
N HIS A 286 6.91 -2.15 -19.52
CA HIS A 286 8.11 -2.77 -18.93
C HIS A 286 7.84 -3.29 -17.52
N VAL A 287 6.73 -4.04 -17.39
CA VAL A 287 6.34 -4.68 -16.13
C VAL A 287 6.61 -6.18 -16.21
N THR A 288 7.33 -6.71 -15.24
CA THR A 288 7.59 -8.14 -15.11
C THR A 288 6.92 -8.69 -13.86
N VAL A 289 6.09 -9.72 -14.03
CA VAL A 289 5.48 -10.50 -12.95
C VAL A 289 5.96 -11.94 -13.06
N SER A 290 6.62 -12.48 -12.05
CA SER A 290 7.16 -13.83 -12.13
C SER A 290 7.18 -14.59 -10.81
N ASN A 291 7.12 -15.92 -10.89
CA ASN A 291 7.13 -16.82 -9.75
C ASN A 291 6.04 -16.44 -8.72
N VAL A 292 4.78 -16.55 -9.16
CA VAL A 292 3.60 -16.26 -8.34
C VAL A 292 2.92 -17.57 -7.98
N VAL A 293 2.72 -17.81 -6.70
CA VAL A 293 2.01 -18.97 -6.16
C VAL A 293 0.81 -18.50 -5.33
N ASP A 294 -0.38 -18.77 -5.83
CA ASP A 294 -1.63 -18.63 -5.09
C ASP A 294 -1.74 -19.77 -4.07
N THR A 295 -1.64 -19.44 -2.80
CA THR A 295 -1.63 -20.42 -1.70
C THR A 295 -3.02 -20.79 -1.17
N THR A 296 -4.08 -20.42 -1.88
CA THR A 296 -5.47 -20.78 -1.52
C THR A 296 -5.64 -22.29 -1.43
N ASP A 297 -6.03 -22.78 -0.28
CA ASP A 297 -6.34 -24.18 -0.06
C ASP A 297 -7.83 -24.44 -0.27
N VAL A 298 -8.18 -24.86 -1.49
CA VAL A 298 -9.58 -25.14 -1.85
C VAL A 298 -10.17 -26.30 -1.07
N THR A 299 -9.34 -27.20 -0.53
CA THR A 299 -9.81 -28.36 0.26
C THR A 299 -10.29 -27.92 1.64
N LYS A 300 -9.83 -26.77 2.13
CA LYS A 300 -10.30 -26.14 3.36
C LYS A 300 -11.46 -25.17 3.14
N GLY A 301 -11.97 -25.06 1.92
CA GLY A 301 -13.04 -24.14 1.59
C GLY A 301 -12.60 -22.66 1.55
N GLU A 302 -11.31 -22.40 1.43
CA GLU A 302 -10.82 -21.02 1.30
C GLU A 302 -11.33 -20.36 0.02
N PRO A 303 -11.68 -19.07 0.06
CA PRO A 303 -12.20 -18.35 -1.11
C PRO A 303 -11.17 -18.31 -2.25
N ARG A 304 -11.57 -18.74 -3.42
CA ARG A 304 -10.76 -18.66 -4.63
C ARG A 304 -10.81 -17.24 -5.19
N CYS A 305 -9.67 -16.68 -5.54
CA CYS A 305 -9.62 -15.42 -6.26
C CYS A 305 -10.28 -15.53 -7.64
N GLN A 306 -10.75 -14.40 -8.17
CA GLN A 306 -11.32 -14.32 -9.52
C GLN A 306 -10.27 -14.70 -10.56
N ALA A 307 -9.09 -14.09 -10.43
CA ALA A 307 -7.92 -14.43 -11.22
C ALA A 307 -6.65 -14.23 -10.38
N ALA A 308 -5.68 -15.14 -10.49
CA ALA A 308 -4.40 -14.92 -9.84
C ALA A 308 -3.70 -13.69 -10.42
N ILE A 309 -3.67 -13.58 -11.75
CA ILE A 309 -3.19 -12.39 -12.45
C ILE A 309 -4.35 -11.75 -13.21
N ARG A 310 -4.60 -10.48 -12.95
CA ARG A 310 -5.61 -9.70 -13.66
C ARG A 310 -4.97 -8.53 -14.40
N ILE A 311 -5.10 -8.52 -15.71
CA ILE A 311 -4.50 -7.52 -16.61
C ILE A 311 -5.62 -6.65 -17.19
N GLY A 312 -5.64 -5.39 -16.80
CA GLY A 312 -6.64 -4.41 -17.22
C GLY A 312 -8.02 -4.61 -16.60
N ASP A 313 -8.94 -3.73 -16.97
CA ASP A 313 -10.37 -3.84 -16.66
C ASP A 313 -11.22 -3.15 -17.72
N VAL A 314 -12.52 -3.44 -17.72
CA VAL A 314 -13.45 -2.92 -18.73
C VAL A 314 -13.79 -1.45 -18.49
N ASN A 315 -14.08 -1.10 -17.25
CA ASN A 315 -14.40 0.27 -16.83
C ASN A 315 -14.37 0.31 -15.29
N TYR A 316 -13.30 0.81 -14.72
CA TYR A 316 -13.09 0.77 -13.30
C TYR A 316 -12.80 2.17 -12.75
N TRP A 317 -13.84 2.86 -12.29
CA TRP A 317 -13.72 4.20 -11.68
C TRP A 317 -12.97 5.24 -12.54
N SER A 318 -12.95 5.04 -13.85
CA SER A 318 -12.21 5.83 -14.84
C SER A 318 -13.14 6.71 -15.66
N ILE A 319 -12.57 7.69 -16.35
CA ILE A 319 -13.26 8.51 -17.34
C ILE A 319 -13.40 7.72 -18.64
N ARG A 320 -12.35 7.04 -19.06
CA ARG A 320 -12.33 6.18 -20.24
C ARG A 320 -11.57 4.87 -20.00
N ARG A 321 -11.87 3.90 -20.81
CA ARG A 321 -11.07 2.67 -20.91
C ARG A 321 -9.70 2.99 -21.49
N ASN A 322 -8.72 2.12 -21.25
CA ASN A 322 -7.46 2.21 -21.96
C ASN A 322 -7.62 1.73 -23.41
N ASP A 323 -6.80 2.31 -24.28
CA ASP A 323 -6.67 1.92 -25.68
C ASP A 323 -5.58 0.87 -25.87
N LEU A 324 -5.59 0.19 -27.01
CA LEU A 324 -4.51 -0.71 -27.37
C LEU A 324 -3.21 0.10 -27.55
N GLY A 325 -2.14 -0.32 -26.87
CA GLY A 325 -0.87 0.39 -26.83
C GLY A 325 -0.64 1.18 -25.55
N GLU A 326 -1.64 1.36 -24.68
CA GLU A 326 -1.46 1.98 -23.37
C GLU A 326 -0.91 0.97 -22.31
N MET A 327 -1.17 -0.33 -22.50
CA MET A 327 -0.52 -1.39 -21.73
C MET A 327 0.28 -2.27 -22.68
N HIS A 328 1.61 -2.28 -22.50
CA HIS A 328 2.53 -3.00 -23.39
C HIS A 328 3.82 -3.42 -22.69
N HIS A 329 4.60 -4.32 -23.30
CA HIS A 329 5.84 -4.86 -22.73
C HIS A 329 5.62 -5.39 -21.31
N VAL A 330 4.54 -6.12 -21.11
CA VAL A 330 4.23 -6.83 -19.87
C VAL A 330 4.65 -8.28 -20.02
N THR A 331 5.48 -8.74 -19.11
CA THR A 331 5.92 -10.14 -19.03
C THR A 331 5.32 -10.78 -17.78
N VAL A 332 4.51 -11.82 -17.96
CA VAL A 332 3.99 -12.64 -16.86
C VAL A 332 4.50 -14.07 -17.07
N ARG A 333 5.18 -14.63 -16.08
CA ARG A 333 5.69 -16.00 -16.18
C ARG A 333 5.70 -16.75 -14.86
N ASP A 334 5.61 -18.06 -14.95
CA ASP A 334 5.74 -18.97 -13.81
C ASP A 334 4.66 -18.69 -12.73
N VAL A 335 3.38 -18.80 -13.12
CA VAL A 335 2.23 -18.58 -12.24
C VAL A 335 1.56 -19.91 -11.91
N ALA A 336 1.43 -20.23 -10.63
CA ALA A 336 0.67 -21.36 -10.13
C ALA A 336 -0.58 -20.85 -9.39
N SER A 337 -1.76 -21.05 -9.98
CA SER A 337 -3.02 -20.44 -9.54
C SER A 337 -4.00 -21.47 -9.01
N ALA A 338 -4.54 -21.23 -7.82
CA ALA A 338 -5.74 -21.88 -7.30
C ALA A 338 -7.02 -21.09 -7.64
N GLY A 339 -6.92 -19.93 -8.28
CA GLY A 339 -8.02 -19.06 -8.67
C GLY A 339 -9.00 -19.68 -9.67
N ARG A 340 -10.10 -19.00 -9.92
CA ARG A 340 -11.09 -19.43 -10.93
C ARG A 340 -10.51 -19.34 -12.33
N VAL A 341 -9.68 -18.33 -12.57
CA VAL A 341 -8.88 -18.13 -13.76
C VAL A 341 -7.44 -17.93 -13.31
N ALA A 342 -6.47 -18.48 -14.02
CA ALA A 342 -5.08 -18.19 -13.69
C ALA A 342 -4.68 -16.79 -14.16
N VAL A 343 -4.93 -16.48 -15.43
CA VAL A 343 -4.67 -15.14 -15.98
C VAL A 343 -5.90 -14.63 -16.72
N TRP A 344 -6.41 -13.49 -16.27
CA TRP A 344 -7.54 -12.80 -16.92
C TRP A 344 -7.07 -11.51 -17.60
N ILE A 345 -7.07 -11.49 -18.92
CA ILE A 345 -6.79 -10.30 -19.73
C ILE A 345 -8.12 -9.61 -20.04
N LYS A 346 -8.42 -8.57 -19.27
CA LYS A 346 -9.70 -7.87 -19.26
C LYS A 346 -9.61 -6.44 -19.84
N GLY A 347 -8.39 -5.95 -20.04
CA GLY A 347 -8.09 -4.69 -20.73
C GLY A 347 -7.16 -4.92 -21.93
N PRO A 348 -7.12 -3.97 -22.90
CA PRO A 348 -6.25 -4.06 -24.06
C PRO A 348 -4.78 -4.26 -23.70
N LEU A 349 -4.09 -5.17 -24.40
CA LEU A 349 -2.70 -5.54 -24.13
C LEU A 349 -1.96 -5.78 -25.44
N CYS A 350 -0.75 -5.26 -25.59
CA CYS A 350 0.08 -5.57 -26.73
C CYS A 350 1.56 -5.80 -26.37
N ASP A 351 2.32 -6.35 -27.35
CA ASP A 351 3.78 -6.54 -27.25
C ASP A 351 4.20 -7.19 -25.93
N SER A 352 3.52 -8.26 -25.53
CA SER A 352 3.62 -8.83 -24.18
C SER A 352 3.69 -10.36 -24.22
N SER A 353 4.10 -10.97 -23.11
CA SER A 353 4.15 -12.42 -23.01
C SER A 353 3.55 -12.92 -21.69
N VAL A 354 2.81 -14.03 -21.75
CA VAL A 354 2.19 -14.67 -20.57
C VAL A 354 2.42 -16.18 -20.68
N THR A 355 3.41 -16.69 -19.97
CA THR A 355 3.93 -18.05 -20.12
C THR A 355 4.14 -18.76 -18.78
N GLY A 356 4.32 -20.09 -18.79
CA GLY A 356 4.54 -20.86 -17.58
C GLY A 356 3.34 -20.91 -16.63
N ILE A 357 2.11 -20.91 -17.16
CA ILE A 357 0.89 -20.82 -16.36
C ILE A 357 0.35 -22.21 -15.99
N ARG A 358 0.13 -22.46 -14.71
CA ARG A 358 -0.42 -23.71 -14.16
C ARG A 358 -1.65 -23.46 -13.31
N CYS A 359 -2.67 -24.29 -13.47
CA CYS A 359 -3.86 -24.30 -12.65
C CYS A 359 -3.75 -25.39 -11.58
N LEU A 360 -3.82 -25.02 -10.30
CA LEU A 360 -3.68 -25.95 -9.17
C LEU A 360 -5.01 -26.60 -8.75
N ALA A 361 -6.14 -25.98 -9.06
CA ALA A 361 -7.46 -26.35 -8.55
C ALA A 361 -8.54 -26.39 -9.65
N GLY A 362 -8.21 -26.86 -10.85
CA GLY A 362 -9.18 -27.02 -11.94
C GLY A 362 -9.78 -25.70 -12.45
N GLY A 363 -9.04 -24.59 -12.36
CA GLY A 363 -9.45 -23.32 -12.93
C GLY A 363 -9.17 -23.22 -14.43
N LYS A 364 -9.65 -22.14 -15.04
CA LYS A 364 -9.34 -21.75 -16.42
C LYS A 364 -7.91 -21.20 -16.50
N LYS A 365 -7.11 -21.65 -17.47
CA LYS A 365 -5.75 -21.12 -17.64
C LYS A 365 -5.77 -19.66 -18.05
N TYR A 366 -6.51 -19.33 -19.10
CA TYR A 366 -6.66 -17.96 -19.62
C TYR A 366 -8.13 -17.59 -19.79
N ASP A 367 -8.45 -16.33 -19.53
CA ASP A 367 -9.68 -15.70 -19.95
C ASP A 367 -9.32 -14.35 -20.63
N VAL A 368 -9.51 -14.29 -21.95
CA VAL A 368 -9.15 -13.12 -22.75
C VAL A 368 -10.44 -12.48 -23.23
N THR A 369 -10.80 -11.35 -22.65
CA THR A 369 -12.06 -10.64 -22.93
C THR A 369 -11.86 -9.24 -23.53
N ALA A 370 -10.60 -8.88 -23.79
CA ALA A 370 -10.21 -7.59 -24.37
C ALA A 370 -9.35 -7.78 -25.63
N PRO A 371 -9.19 -6.76 -26.47
CA PRO A 371 -8.29 -6.80 -27.61
C PRO A 371 -6.84 -7.06 -27.20
N VAL A 372 -6.17 -7.97 -27.90
CA VAL A 372 -4.75 -8.26 -27.73
C VAL A 372 -4.05 -8.23 -29.08
N ALA A 373 -2.81 -7.72 -29.12
CA ALA A 373 -1.97 -7.68 -30.31
C ALA A 373 -0.52 -8.01 -29.98
N ARG A 374 0.08 -8.95 -30.71
CA ARG A 374 1.46 -9.43 -30.46
C ARG A 374 1.67 -9.84 -29.00
N VAL A 375 0.76 -10.67 -28.51
CA VAL A 375 0.83 -11.26 -27.15
C VAL A 375 1.09 -12.74 -27.28
N ASP A 376 2.21 -13.17 -26.72
CA ASP A 376 2.57 -14.59 -26.64
C ASP A 376 1.92 -15.24 -25.43
N LEU A 377 1.15 -16.29 -25.66
CA LEU A 377 0.49 -17.09 -24.63
C LEU A 377 0.92 -18.55 -24.76
N ASP A 378 1.17 -19.22 -23.65
CA ASP A 378 1.34 -20.68 -23.65
C ASP A 378 0.17 -21.38 -24.37
N PRO A 379 0.39 -22.51 -25.02
CA PRO A 379 -0.71 -23.34 -25.52
C PRO A 379 -1.78 -23.59 -24.44
N ARG A 380 -3.03 -23.55 -24.87
CA ARG A 380 -4.20 -23.74 -23.97
C ARG A 380 -4.28 -25.15 -23.41
#